data_cd762571f2413d643380a53026e971ea
#
_entry.id   cd762571f2413d643380a53026e971ea
#
_cell.length_a   1.000
_cell.length_b   1.000
_cell.length_c   1.000
_cell.angle_alpha   90.00
_cell.angle_beta   90.00
_cell.angle_gamma   90.00
#
_symmetry.space_group_name_H-M   'P 1'
#
loop_
_entity.id
_entity.type
_entity.pdbx_description
1 polymer ?
#
loop_
_entity_poly.entity_id
_entity_poly.type
_entity_poly.pdbx_seq_one_letter_code
_entity_poly.pdbx_strand_id
1 'polypeptide(L)'
;MASRTTVALVCALAVLFLLTKATGQPVTVALLGVLITMVSGRAVNEPDPRQQKITMALLPLPAALCITIGTLLAPHKFAADIVFVVVVFTSVYLRRFGPRGRALGMVSFMAYFFTLYLRATLGELPWLVGAVLVGTACSFAVGSYVLPDKPEHVLRATVRSLRARMAIVIDTTAEVLNTGRIDERRRRRLRIRTARLNEAALLVQGQIEDKVNPSAVWPGVNGTQLAQWLFDAELTVEQVATAGARAAIIACEDATAIPPATRAALTAA
;
A
#
# COMPACT_ATOMS: atom_id res chain seq x y z
N MET A 1 -6.69 -4.61 2.00
CA MET A 1 -6.63 -3.27 2.62
C MET A 1 -7.89 -2.45 2.42
N ALA A 2 -8.45 -2.35 1.20
CA ALA A 2 -9.67 -1.55 0.97
C ALA A 2 -10.85 -1.94 1.87
N SER A 3 -11.18 -3.23 1.96
CA SER A 3 -12.30 -3.73 2.76
C SER A 3 -12.21 -3.34 4.25
N ARG A 4 -11.03 -3.42 4.85
CA ARG A 4 -10.79 -3.03 6.25
C ARG A 4 -11.06 -1.55 6.48
N THR A 5 -10.52 -0.68 5.62
CA THR A 5 -10.74 0.76 5.73
C THR A 5 -12.22 1.10 5.55
N THR A 6 -12.90 0.43 4.62
CA THR A 6 -14.35 0.62 4.39
C THR A 6 -15.17 0.20 5.60
N VAL A 7 -14.90 -0.97 6.18
CA VAL A 7 -15.61 -1.44 7.39
C VAL A 7 -15.37 -0.50 8.56
N ALA A 8 -14.12 -0.10 8.81
CA ALA A 8 -13.80 0.85 9.88
C ALA A 8 -14.52 2.20 9.68
N LEU A 9 -14.57 2.68 8.44
CA LEU A 9 -15.22 3.93 8.09
C LEU A 9 -16.75 3.85 8.29
N VAL A 10 -17.38 2.76 7.86
CA VAL A 10 -18.82 2.54 8.06
C VAL A 10 -19.16 2.43 9.54
N CYS A 11 -18.39 1.67 10.31
CA CYS A 11 -18.56 1.59 11.77
C CYS A 11 -18.40 2.95 12.46
N ALA A 12 -17.35 3.69 12.13
CA ALA A 12 -17.10 5.01 12.70
C ALA A 12 -18.21 6.00 12.32
N LEU A 13 -18.65 5.98 11.06
CA LEU A 13 -19.74 6.84 10.57
C LEU A 13 -21.05 6.51 11.31
N ALA A 14 -21.39 5.24 11.48
CA ALA A 14 -22.59 4.82 12.19
C ALA A 14 -22.56 5.27 13.68
N VAL A 15 -21.45 5.02 14.38
CA VAL A 15 -21.28 5.40 15.78
C VAL A 15 -21.32 6.92 15.95
N LEU A 16 -20.55 7.67 15.14
CA LEU A 16 -20.48 9.13 15.23
C LEU A 16 -21.80 9.78 14.82
N PHE A 17 -22.51 9.25 13.83
CA PHE A 17 -23.83 9.75 13.46
C PHE A 17 -24.87 9.55 14.56
N LEU A 18 -24.88 8.38 15.20
CA LEU A 18 -25.75 8.12 16.34
C LEU A 18 -25.42 9.05 17.51
N LEU A 19 -24.14 9.27 17.79
CA LEU A 19 -23.66 10.14 18.85
C LEU A 19 -24.04 11.60 18.61
N THR A 20 -23.86 12.13 17.41
CA THR A 20 -24.23 13.50 17.03
C THR A 20 -25.75 13.68 17.08
N LYS A 21 -26.52 12.67 16.66
CA LYS A 21 -27.98 12.73 16.73
C LYS A 21 -28.50 12.67 18.18
N ALA A 22 -27.86 11.90 19.04
CA ALA A 22 -28.21 11.80 20.48
C ALA A 22 -27.85 13.08 21.27
N THR A 23 -26.77 13.78 20.86
CA THR A 23 -26.25 14.94 21.60
C THR A 23 -26.65 16.28 20.94
N GLY A 24 -27.35 16.27 19.81
CA GLY A 24 -27.75 17.49 19.09
C GLY A 24 -26.59 18.29 18.50
N GLN A 25 -25.41 17.68 18.35
CA GLN A 25 -24.22 18.35 17.84
C GLN A 25 -24.23 18.48 16.31
N PRO A 26 -23.53 19.48 15.75
CA PRO A 26 -23.48 19.66 14.31
C PRO A 26 -22.78 18.49 13.61
N VAL A 27 -23.21 18.20 12.39
CA VAL A 27 -22.69 17.09 11.56
C VAL A 27 -21.18 17.26 11.26
N THR A 28 -20.66 18.47 11.36
CA THR A 28 -19.22 18.79 11.20
C THR A 28 -18.33 17.99 12.14
N VAL A 29 -18.79 17.73 13.37
CA VAL A 29 -18.09 16.93 14.37
C VAL A 29 -17.95 15.47 13.88
N ALA A 30 -19.04 14.89 13.37
CA ALA A 30 -19.00 13.53 12.82
C ALA A 30 -18.09 13.45 11.60
N LEU A 31 -18.14 14.42 10.70
CA LEU A 31 -17.29 14.46 9.51
C LEU A 31 -15.81 14.46 9.86
N LEU A 32 -15.38 15.26 10.84
CA LEU A 32 -13.97 15.29 11.27
C LEU A 32 -13.53 13.94 11.82
N GLY A 33 -14.33 13.31 12.67
CA GLY A 33 -14.03 11.99 13.21
C GLY A 33 -13.91 10.91 12.13
N VAL A 34 -14.81 10.93 11.13
CA VAL A 34 -14.80 10.01 9.99
C VAL A 34 -13.55 10.22 9.12
N LEU A 35 -13.19 11.46 8.84
CA LEU A 35 -12.00 11.80 8.07
C LEU A 35 -10.71 11.32 8.76
N ILE A 36 -10.60 11.53 10.07
CA ILE A 36 -9.46 11.04 10.84
C ILE A 36 -9.44 9.52 10.90
N THR A 37 -10.58 8.85 10.99
CA THR A 37 -10.69 7.39 10.89
C THR A 37 -10.12 6.88 9.55
N MET A 38 -10.49 7.53 8.45
CA MET A 38 -10.01 7.18 7.11
C MET A 38 -8.50 7.38 6.99
N VAL A 39 -7.98 8.49 7.50
CA VAL A 39 -6.55 8.80 7.44
C VAL A 39 -5.75 7.88 8.35
N SER A 40 -6.19 7.66 9.58
CA SER A 40 -5.50 6.79 10.55
C SER A 40 -5.39 5.35 10.06
N GLY A 41 -6.45 4.82 9.42
CA GLY A 41 -6.45 3.46 8.87
C GLY A 41 -5.44 3.25 7.72
N ARG A 42 -5.06 4.32 7.02
CA ARG A 42 -4.08 4.28 5.91
C ARG A 42 -2.68 4.74 6.33
N ALA A 43 -2.58 5.62 7.31
CA ALA A 43 -1.32 6.21 7.74
C ALA A 43 -0.43 5.20 8.46
N VAL A 44 -1.03 4.27 9.22
CA VAL A 44 -0.27 3.27 9.98
C VAL A 44 0.07 2.08 9.10
N ASN A 45 1.33 2.01 8.71
CA ASN A 45 1.87 0.96 7.83
C ASN A 45 3.16 0.39 8.43
N GLU A 46 3.06 -0.11 9.67
CA GLU A 46 4.19 -0.71 10.35
C GLU A 46 4.23 -2.23 10.11
N PRO A 47 5.43 -2.81 9.87
CA PRO A 47 5.59 -4.24 9.60
C PRO A 47 5.36 -5.10 10.85
N ASP A 48 5.58 -4.54 12.06
CA ASP A 48 5.39 -5.24 13.33
C ASP A 48 3.98 -4.96 13.88
N PRO A 49 3.14 -6.00 14.12
CA PRO A 49 1.79 -5.84 14.66
C PRO A 49 1.74 -5.17 16.03
N ARG A 50 2.79 -5.34 16.85
CA ARG A 50 2.88 -4.68 18.18
C ARG A 50 3.11 -3.20 18.02
N GLN A 51 4.04 -2.80 17.17
CA GLN A 51 4.33 -1.40 16.88
C GLN A 51 3.14 -0.71 16.22
N GLN A 52 2.46 -1.40 15.31
CA GLN A 52 1.23 -0.92 14.70
C GLN A 52 0.15 -0.57 15.74
N LYS A 53 -0.07 -1.43 16.73
CA LYS A 53 -1.03 -1.15 17.82
C LYS A 53 -0.62 0.05 18.67
N ILE A 54 0.66 0.17 19.01
CA ILE A 54 1.20 1.31 19.76
C ILE A 54 1.03 2.61 18.96
N THR A 55 1.38 2.59 17.69
CA THR A 55 1.22 3.77 16.83
C THR A 55 -0.24 4.18 16.69
N MET A 56 -1.16 3.23 16.50
CA MET A 56 -2.60 3.51 16.45
C MET A 56 -3.12 4.11 17.77
N ALA A 57 -2.67 3.59 18.92
CA ALA A 57 -3.04 4.13 20.22
C ALA A 57 -2.46 5.54 20.48
N LEU A 58 -1.35 5.86 19.84
CA LEU A 58 -0.70 7.17 19.98
C LEU A 58 -1.31 8.25 19.08
N LEU A 59 -1.98 7.88 17.97
CA LEU A 59 -2.56 8.82 17.00
C LEU A 59 -3.51 9.88 17.58
N PRO A 60 -4.39 9.56 18.55
CA PRO A 60 -5.30 10.57 19.13
C PRO A 60 -4.59 11.75 19.77
N LEU A 61 -3.41 11.54 20.36
CA LEU A 61 -2.70 12.59 21.11
C LEU A 61 -2.30 13.78 20.20
N PRO A 62 -1.52 13.60 19.11
CA PRO A 62 -1.17 14.70 18.24
C PRO A 62 -2.38 15.26 17.48
N ALA A 63 -3.40 14.43 17.20
CA ALA A 63 -4.63 14.90 16.60
C ALA A 63 -5.38 15.86 17.53
N ALA A 64 -5.59 15.47 18.80
CA ALA A 64 -6.25 16.31 19.79
C ALA A 64 -5.49 17.61 20.05
N LEU A 65 -4.15 17.54 20.12
CA LEU A 65 -3.29 18.73 20.24
C LEU A 65 -3.50 19.70 19.07
N CYS A 66 -3.44 19.18 17.85
CA CYS A 66 -3.63 19.99 16.64
C CYS A 66 -5.03 20.59 16.54
N ILE A 67 -6.08 19.84 16.93
CA ILE A 67 -7.45 20.34 16.98
C ILE A 67 -7.56 21.46 18.02
N THR A 68 -6.99 21.28 19.20
CA THR A 68 -7.03 22.29 20.26
C THR A 68 -6.34 23.57 19.81
N ILE A 69 -5.12 23.47 19.25
CA ILE A 69 -4.40 24.63 18.74
C ILE A 69 -5.18 25.31 17.59
N GLY A 70 -5.70 24.54 16.65
CA GLY A 70 -6.47 25.05 15.51
C GLY A 70 -7.73 25.77 15.94
N THR A 71 -8.46 25.22 16.92
CA THR A 71 -9.69 25.84 17.45
C THR A 71 -9.39 27.12 18.23
N LEU A 72 -8.31 27.15 19.03
CA LEU A 72 -7.88 28.37 19.76
C LEU A 72 -7.44 29.48 18.81
N LEU A 73 -6.79 29.12 17.71
CA LEU A 73 -6.29 30.08 16.72
C LEU A 73 -7.34 30.46 15.65
N ALA A 74 -8.46 29.74 15.55
CA ALA A 74 -9.50 30.00 14.56
C ALA A 74 -9.98 31.48 14.49
N PRO A 75 -10.08 32.24 15.60
CA PRO A 75 -10.40 33.67 15.56
C PRO A 75 -9.31 34.54 14.92
N HIS A 76 -8.05 34.10 14.97
CA HIS A 76 -6.86 34.85 14.56
C HIS A 76 -6.29 34.28 13.26
N LYS A 77 -6.89 34.61 12.11
CA LYS A 77 -6.54 34.04 10.80
C LYS A 77 -5.04 34.05 10.50
N PHE A 78 -4.38 35.19 10.68
CA PHE A 78 -2.95 35.34 10.40
C PHE A 78 -2.07 34.41 11.26
N ALA A 79 -2.38 34.30 12.55
CA ALA A 79 -1.68 33.37 13.44
C ALA A 79 -1.96 31.89 13.09
N ALA A 80 -3.20 31.58 12.73
CA ALA A 80 -3.59 30.24 12.28
C ALA A 80 -2.83 29.82 11.01
N ASP A 81 -2.66 30.71 10.04
CA ASP A 81 -1.91 30.43 8.80
C ASP A 81 -0.41 30.21 9.07
N ILE A 82 0.21 30.99 9.95
CA ILE A 82 1.61 30.78 10.35
C ILE A 82 1.76 29.41 11.01
N VAL A 83 0.90 29.08 11.98
CA VAL A 83 0.96 27.78 12.67
C VAL A 83 0.66 26.64 11.70
N PHE A 84 -0.20 26.84 10.71
CA PHE A 84 -0.43 25.86 9.64
C PHE A 84 0.87 25.50 8.92
N VAL A 85 1.66 26.49 8.53
CA VAL A 85 2.96 26.27 7.87
C VAL A 85 3.92 25.50 8.79
N VAL A 86 3.94 25.84 10.10
CA VAL A 86 4.76 25.12 11.09
C VAL A 86 4.30 23.67 11.24
N VAL A 87 3.00 23.41 11.27
CA VAL A 87 2.44 22.05 11.35
C VAL A 87 2.79 21.26 10.10
N VAL A 88 2.69 21.84 8.91
CA VAL A 88 3.09 21.20 7.65
C VAL A 88 4.58 20.84 7.69
N PHE A 89 5.43 21.79 8.05
CA PHE A 89 6.88 21.57 8.15
C PHE A 89 7.18 20.44 9.14
N THR A 90 6.61 20.50 10.33
CA THR A 90 6.80 19.47 11.39
C THR A 90 6.31 18.11 10.90
N SER A 91 5.18 18.03 10.22
CA SER A 91 4.64 16.79 9.67
C SER A 91 5.55 16.17 8.62
N VAL A 92 6.17 16.99 7.78
CA VAL A 92 7.15 16.52 6.79
C VAL A 92 8.46 16.11 7.49
N TYR A 93 8.91 16.89 8.47
CA TYR A 93 10.10 16.57 9.24
C TYR A 93 10.00 15.26 10.02
N LEU A 94 8.81 14.97 10.59
CA LEU A 94 8.54 13.72 11.31
C LEU A 94 8.69 12.48 10.42
N ARG A 95 8.57 12.60 9.10
CA ARG A 95 8.76 11.46 8.17
C ARG A 95 10.16 10.84 8.27
N ARG A 96 11.16 11.59 8.69
CA ARG A 96 12.53 11.07 8.91
C ARG A 96 12.60 9.99 10.00
N PHE A 97 11.64 9.95 10.90
CA PHE A 97 11.57 8.96 11.98
C PHE A 97 10.84 7.67 11.59
N GLY A 98 10.75 7.41 10.27
CA GLY A 98 10.18 6.18 9.74
C GLY A 98 8.65 6.14 9.67
N PRO A 99 8.05 4.92 9.60
CA PRO A 99 6.62 4.76 9.40
C PRO A 99 5.77 5.42 10.48
N ARG A 100 6.20 5.33 11.75
CA ARG A 100 5.52 5.95 12.89
C ARG A 100 5.47 7.47 12.77
N GLY A 101 6.62 8.11 12.49
CA GLY A 101 6.69 9.55 12.29
C GLY A 101 5.82 10.02 11.12
N ARG A 102 5.78 9.24 10.03
CA ARG A 102 4.91 9.49 8.88
C ARG A 102 3.43 9.48 9.27
N ALA A 103 3.01 8.49 10.05
CA ALA A 103 1.62 8.36 10.50
C ALA A 103 1.21 9.51 11.41
N LEU A 104 2.01 9.83 12.44
CA LEU A 104 1.75 10.92 13.38
C LEU A 104 1.69 12.26 12.64
N GLY A 105 2.65 12.55 11.76
CA GLY A 105 2.69 13.79 10.98
C GLY A 105 1.46 13.95 10.08
N MET A 106 1.07 12.88 9.37
CA MET A 106 -0.08 12.93 8.47
C MET A 106 -1.40 13.19 9.21
N VAL A 107 -1.59 12.53 10.36
CA VAL A 107 -2.80 12.71 11.17
C VAL A 107 -2.83 14.11 11.81
N SER A 108 -1.69 14.60 12.32
CA SER A 108 -1.55 15.96 12.86
C SER A 108 -1.92 17.02 11.83
N PHE A 109 -1.35 16.93 10.64
CA PHE A 109 -1.62 17.84 9.53
C PHE A 109 -3.10 17.84 9.16
N MET A 110 -3.69 16.66 8.96
CA MET A 110 -5.10 16.54 8.60
C MET A 110 -6.03 17.05 9.70
N ALA A 111 -5.73 16.74 10.97
CA ALA A 111 -6.50 17.22 12.11
C ALA A 111 -6.51 18.75 12.17
N TYR A 112 -5.35 19.39 12.03
CA TYR A 112 -5.25 20.86 12.02
C TYR A 112 -5.97 21.48 10.83
N PHE A 113 -5.71 20.96 9.62
CA PHE A 113 -6.32 21.44 8.38
C PHE A 113 -7.85 21.41 8.44
N PHE A 114 -8.43 20.27 8.81
CA PHE A 114 -9.88 20.15 8.86
C PHE A 114 -10.50 20.97 9.99
N THR A 115 -9.81 21.18 11.09
CA THR A 115 -10.27 22.06 12.17
C THR A 115 -10.42 23.51 11.68
N LEU A 116 -9.47 24.02 10.92
CA LEU A 116 -9.54 25.34 10.31
C LEU A 116 -10.60 25.39 9.19
N TYR A 117 -10.64 24.36 8.35
CA TYR A 117 -11.58 24.30 7.22
C TYR A 117 -13.04 24.28 7.69
N LEU A 118 -13.34 23.51 8.73
CA LEU A 118 -14.68 23.41 9.30
C LEU A 118 -15.04 24.59 10.22
N ARG A 119 -14.10 25.52 10.43
CA ARG A 119 -14.26 26.67 11.35
C ARG A 119 -14.75 26.26 12.73
N ALA A 120 -14.11 25.22 13.29
CA ALA A 120 -14.46 24.65 14.57
C ALA A 120 -14.49 25.72 15.69
N THR A 121 -15.53 25.71 16.51
CA THR A 121 -15.70 26.63 17.63
C THR A 121 -15.20 26.03 18.95
N LEU A 122 -14.85 26.90 19.91
CA LEU A 122 -14.39 26.45 21.24
C LEU A 122 -15.41 25.59 21.97
N GLY A 123 -16.71 25.84 21.76
CA GLY A 123 -17.78 25.04 22.34
C GLY A 123 -17.85 23.60 21.79
N GLU A 124 -17.37 23.39 20.57
CA GLU A 124 -17.34 22.08 19.91
C GLU A 124 -16.08 21.26 20.24
N LEU A 125 -15.06 21.91 20.83
CA LEU A 125 -13.76 21.29 21.08
C LEU A 125 -13.84 19.93 21.82
N PRO A 126 -14.57 19.75 22.92
CA PRO A 126 -14.66 18.46 23.59
C PRO A 126 -15.31 17.39 22.72
N TRP A 127 -16.26 17.79 21.87
CA TRP A 127 -16.92 16.88 20.93
C TRP A 127 -16.02 16.49 19.77
N LEU A 128 -15.21 17.41 19.27
CA LEU A 128 -14.21 17.15 18.22
C LEU A 128 -13.15 16.18 18.70
N VAL A 129 -12.62 16.38 19.91
CA VAL A 129 -11.65 15.46 20.50
C VAL A 129 -12.31 14.10 20.77
N GLY A 130 -13.54 14.08 21.27
CA GLY A 130 -14.32 12.86 21.44
C GLY A 130 -14.54 12.10 20.12
N ALA A 131 -14.89 12.81 19.05
CA ALA A 131 -15.06 12.22 17.73
C ALA A 131 -13.77 11.58 17.18
N VAL A 132 -12.61 12.21 17.42
CA VAL A 132 -11.30 11.64 17.06
C VAL A 132 -11.00 10.38 17.87
N LEU A 133 -11.25 10.41 19.16
CA LEU A 133 -11.07 9.23 20.04
C LEU A 133 -11.95 8.05 19.57
N VAL A 134 -13.22 8.32 19.29
CA VAL A 134 -14.15 7.30 18.78
C VAL A 134 -13.68 6.79 17.40
N GLY A 135 -13.33 7.68 16.49
CA GLY A 135 -12.87 7.32 15.14
C GLY A 135 -11.59 6.47 15.16
N THR A 136 -10.60 6.85 15.96
CA THR A 136 -9.36 6.09 16.12
C THR A 136 -9.59 4.77 16.87
N ALA A 137 -10.47 4.73 17.86
CA ALA A 137 -10.87 3.51 18.56
C ALA A 137 -11.57 2.52 17.59
N CYS A 138 -12.46 2.99 16.72
CA CYS A 138 -13.09 2.18 15.68
C CYS A 138 -12.04 1.61 14.70
N SER A 139 -11.11 2.44 14.25
CA SER A 139 -9.99 1.98 13.40
C SER A 139 -9.14 0.93 14.10
N PHE A 140 -8.84 1.14 15.38
CA PHE A 140 -8.07 0.20 16.19
C PHE A 140 -8.82 -1.12 16.38
N ALA A 141 -10.10 -1.07 16.74
CA ALA A 141 -10.93 -2.25 16.98
C ALA A 141 -11.07 -3.09 15.70
N VAL A 142 -11.40 -2.46 14.57
CA VAL A 142 -11.54 -3.15 13.29
C VAL A 142 -10.19 -3.73 12.83
N GLY A 143 -9.12 -2.96 12.98
CA GLY A 143 -7.78 -3.38 12.58
C GLY A 143 -7.18 -4.48 13.45
N SER A 144 -7.51 -4.53 14.74
CA SER A 144 -6.94 -5.49 15.68
C SER A 144 -7.75 -6.76 15.84
N TYR A 145 -9.10 -6.66 15.76
CA TYR A 145 -10.01 -7.75 16.12
C TYR A 145 -10.84 -8.28 14.95
N VAL A 146 -11.34 -7.39 14.07
CA VAL A 146 -12.26 -7.79 13.00
C VAL A 146 -11.51 -8.27 11.78
N LEU A 147 -10.52 -7.51 11.32
CA LEU A 147 -9.74 -7.79 10.12
C LEU A 147 -8.25 -7.55 10.41
N PRO A 148 -7.59 -8.45 11.18
CA PRO A 148 -6.15 -8.32 11.43
C PRO A 148 -5.39 -8.42 10.12
N ASP A 149 -4.48 -7.48 9.88
CA ASP A 149 -3.57 -7.55 8.74
C ASP A 149 -2.65 -8.77 8.92
N LYS A 150 -2.67 -9.63 7.91
CA LYS A 150 -1.72 -10.73 7.78
C LYS A 150 -0.83 -10.45 6.56
N PRO A 151 0.12 -9.52 6.66
CA PRO A 151 0.96 -9.11 5.54
C PRO A 151 1.78 -10.29 4.98
N GLU A 152 2.07 -11.30 5.82
CA GLU A 152 2.73 -12.55 5.43
C GLU A 152 1.93 -13.33 4.38
N HIS A 153 0.61 -13.44 4.53
CA HIS A 153 -0.24 -14.11 3.54
C HIS A 153 -0.28 -13.36 2.21
N VAL A 154 -0.26 -12.02 2.28
CA VAL A 154 -0.22 -11.17 1.07
C VAL A 154 1.12 -11.37 0.36
N LEU A 155 2.24 -11.36 1.07
CA LEU A 155 3.56 -11.61 0.49
C LEU A 155 3.63 -13.00 -0.16
N ARG A 156 3.17 -14.04 0.53
CA ARG A 156 3.10 -15.40 -0.05
C ARG A 156 2.25 -15.45 -1.32
N ALA A 157 1.10 -14.77 -1.32
CA ALA A 157 0.20 -14.73 -2.47
C ALA A 157 0.82 -13.97 -3.65
N THR A 158 1.48 -12.84 -3.39
CA THR A 158 2.16 -12.05 -4.44
C THR A 158 3.35 -12.80 -5.03
N VAL A 159 4.19 -13.45 -4.22
CA VAL A 159 5.31 -14.29 -4.70
C VAL A 159 4.78 -15.48 -5.50
N ARG A 160 3.69 -16.11 -5.06
CA ARG A 160 3.06 -17.19 -5.82
C ARG A 160 2.53 -16.70 -7.18
N SER A 161 1.90 -15.53 -7.21
CA SER A 161 1.42 -14.90 -8.43
C SER A 161 2.57 -14.57 -9.39
N LEU A 162 3.69 -14.06 -8.86
CA LEU A 162 4.90 -13.78 -9.65
C LEU A 162 5.45 -15.07 -10.29
N ARG A 163 5.62 -16.14 -9.51
CA ARG A 163 6.06 -17.43 -10.02
C ARG A 163 5.13 -17.98 -11.11
N ALA A 164 3.82 -17.87 -10.92
CA ALA A 164 2.85 -18.29 -11.95
C ALA A 164 2.99 -17.47 -13.24
N ARG A 165 3.26 -16.15 -13.13
CA ARG A 165 3.50 -15.29 -14.31
C ARG A 165 4.82 -15.63 -15.01
N MET A 166 5.88 -15.96 -14.26
CA MET A 166 7.15 -16.46 -14.82
C MET A 166 6.92 -17.73 -15.64
N ALA A 167 6.21 -18.71 -15.08
CA ALA A 167 5.86 -19.94 -15.78
C ALA A 167 5.08 -19.66 -17.08
N ILE A 168 4.09 -18.75 -17.05
CA ILE A 168 3.31 -18.37 -18.23
C ILE A 168 4.20 -17.72 -19.32
N VAL A 169 5.21 -16.93 -18.96
CA VAL A 169 6.14 -16.34 -19.91
C VAL A 169 7.02 -17.43 -20.54
N ILE A 170 7.55 -18.34 -19.72
CA ILE A 170 8.37 -19.48 -20.18
C ILE A 170 7.56 -20.37 -21.12
N ASP A 171 6.35 -20.79 -20.73
CA ASP A 171 5.47 -21.62 -21.56
C ASP A 171 5.15 -20.95 -22.89
N THR A 172 4.90 -19.63 -22.88
CA THR A 172 4.64 -18.89 -24.12
C THR A 172 5.85 -18.85 -25.04
N THR A 173 7.04 -18.71 -24.44
CA THR A 173 8.29 -18.71 -25.19
C THR A 173 8.57 -20.09 -25.79
N ALA A 174 8.34 -21.14 -25.03
CA ALA A 174 8.42 -22.52 -25.50
C ALA A 174 7.43 -22.83 -26.65
N GLU A 175 6.16 -22.35 -26.53
CA GLU A 175 5.17 -22.48 -27.60
C GLU A 175 5.61 -21.79 -28.89
N VAL A 176 6.20 -20.61 -28.77
CA VAL A 176 6.72 -19.84 -29.93
C VAL A 176 7.90 -20.57 -30.57
N LEU A 177 8.83 -21.13 -29.78
CA LEU A 177 9.95 -21.92 -30.27
C LEU A 177 9.48 -23.20 -30.98
N ASN A 178 8.55 -23.93 -30.39
CA ASN A 178 8.04 -25.18 -30.95
C ASN A 178 7.28 -24.98 -32.28
N THR A 179 6.54 -23.89 -32.40
CA THR A 179 5.78 -23.61 -33.61
C THR A 179 6.66 -23.01 -34.74
N GLY A 180 7.84 -22.47 -34.41
CA GLY A 180 8.75 -21.83 -35.35
C GLY A 180 8.11 -20.64 -36.12
N ARG A 181 6.98 -20.11 -35.67
CA ARG A 181 6.25 -19.01 -36.28
C ARG A 181 5.96 -17.93 -35.30
N ILE A 182 6.48 -16.73 -35.55
CA ILE A 182 6.16 -15.53 -34.77
C ILE A 182 5.18 -14.67 -35.59
N ASP A 183 3.89 -14.82 -35.30
CA ASP A 183 2.84 -13.88 -35.71
C ASP A 183 2.87 -12.63 -34.85
N GLU A 184 2.45 -11.49 -35.40
CA GLU A 184 2.29 -10.23 -34.67
C GLU A 184 1.40 -10.41 -33.42
N ARG A 185 0.40 -11.28 -33.46
CA ARG A 185 -0.43 -11.64 -32.30
C ARG A 185 0.37 -12.32 -31.20
N ARG A 186 1.30 -13.21 -31.55
CA ARG A 186 2.18 -13.91 -30.58
C ARG A 186 3.20 -12.96 -29.97
N ARG A 187 3.82 -12.10 -30.79
CA ARG A 187 4.71 -11.02 -30.31
C ARG A 187 4.01 -10.11 -29.31
N ARG A 188 2.81 -9.64 -29.65
CA ARG A 188 2.00 -8.81 -28.77
C ARG A 188 1.64 -9.54 -27.47
N ARG A 189 1.29 -10.83 -27.55
CA ARG A 189 0.97 -11.65 -26.37
C ARG A 189 2.17 -11.80 -25.46
N LEU A 190 3.36 -12.11 -25.99
CA LEU A 190 4.58 -12.21 -25.20
C LEU A 190 4.92 -10.87 -24.52
N ARG A 191 4.88 -9.77 -25.26
CA ARG A 191 5.12 -8.42 -24.73
C ARG A 191 4.16 -8.08 -23.56
N ILE A 192 2.87 -8.37 -23.71
CA ILE A 192 1.88 -8.12 -22.65
C ILE A 192 2.17 -9.00 -21.43
N ARG A 193 2.58 -10.26 -21.60
CA ARG A 193 2.89 -11.17 -20.51
C ARG A 193 4.14 -10.75 -19.76
N THR A 194 5.19 -10.32 -20.46
CA THR A 194 6.41 -9.76 -19.86
C THR A 194 6.10 -8.47 -19.10
N ALA A 195 5.33 -7.55 -19.67
CA ALA A 195 4.92 -6.33 -18.96
C ALA A 195 4.16 -6.64 -17.66
N ARG A 196 3.25 -7.63 -17.66
CA ARG A 196 2.54 -8.08 -16.47
C ARG A 196 3.45 -8.79 -15.45
N LEU A 197 4.53 -9.43 -15.90
CA LEU A 197 5.55 -10.00 -15.02
C LEU A 197 6.26 -8.87 -14.27
N ASN A 198 6.73 -7.84 -14.99
CA ASN A 198 7.42 -6.69 -14.38
C ASN A 198 6.51 -5.94 -13.39
N GLU A 199 5.23 -5.75 -13.71
CA GLU A 199 4.27 -5.21 -12.74
C GLU A 199 4.17 -6.06 -11.46
N ALA A 200 4.16 -7.38 -11.60
CA ALA A 200 4.10 -8.26 -10.45
C ALA A 200 5.39 -8.24 -9.62
N ALA A 201 6.56 -8.14 -10.27
CA ALA A 201 7.85 -8.00 -9.60
C ALA A 201 7.91 -6.70 -8.78
N LEU A 202 7.51 -5.57 -9.35
CA LEU A 202 7.42 -4.29 -8.65
C LEU A 202 6.45 -4.35 -7.44
N LEU A 203 5.34 -5.06 -7.56
CA LEU A 203 4.42 -5.26 -6.44
C LEU A 203 5.05 -6.08 -5.30
N VAL A 204 5.83 -7.12 -5.61
CA VAL A 204 6.55 -7.91 -4.61
C VAL A 204 7.64 -7.07 -3.96
N GLN A 205 8.42 -6.33 -4.74
CA GLN A 205 9.45 -5.44 -4.23
C GLN A 205 8.87 -4.41 -3.27
N GLY A 206 7.79 -3.72 -3.64
CA GLY A 206 7.11 -2.77 -2.75
C GLY A 206 6.54 -3.41 -1.47
N GLN A 207 6.17 -4.70 -1.49
CA GLN A 207 5.76 -5.42 -0.28
C GLN A 207 6.95 -5.72 0.65
N ILE A 208 8.11 -6.05 0.10
CA ILE A 208 9.32 -6.34 0.86
C ILE A 208 9.87 -5.05 1.50
N GLU A 209 9.89 -3.96 0.74
CA GLU A 209 10.44 -2.69 1.22
C GLU A 209 9.55 -2.03 2.28
N ASP A 210 8.22 -2.09 2.11
CA ASP A 210 7.29 -1.29 2.92
C ASP A 210 6.62 -2.06 4.08
N LYS A 211 6.50 -3.40 4.03
CA LYS A 211 5.45 -4.03 4.86
C LYS A 211 5.79 -5.33 5.57
N VAL A 212 6.72 -6.13 5.09
CA VAL A 212 6.86 -7.49 5.61
C VAL A 212 8.33 -7.82 5.84
N ASN A 213 8.63 -8.34 7.02
CA ASN A 213 9.90 -9.01 7.22
C ASN A 213 9.81 -10.44 6.62
N PRO A 214 10.52 -10.74 5.52
CA PRO A 214 10.45 -12.06 4.88
C PRO A 214 10.85 -13.21 5.78
N SER A 215 11.66 -12.98 6.82
CA SER A 215 12.05 -14.00 7.77
C SER A 215 10.86 -14.57 8.58
N ALA A 216 9.77 -13.81 8.71
CA ALA A 216 8.53 -14.30 9.31
C ALA A 216 7.77 -15.30 8.40
N VAL A 217 8.02 -15.23 7.09
CA VAL A 217 7.39 -16.09 6.08
C VAL A 217 8.28 -17.27 5.72
N TRP A 218 9.58 -17.03 5.58
CA TRP A 218 10.62 -18.03 5.28
C TRP A 218 11.77 -17.87 6.28
N PRO A 219 11.88 -18.75 7.27
CA PRO A 219 12.94 -18.68 8.27
C PRO A 219 14.33 -18.64 7.62
N GLY A 220 15.16 -17.69 8.05
CA GLY A 220 16.52 -17.51 7.53
C GLY A 220 16.66 -16.70 6.25
N VAL A 221 15.56 -16.20 5.67
CA VAL A 221 15.60 -15.35 4.46
C VAL A 221 15.44 -13.87 4.85
N ASN A 222 16.45 -13.07 4.52
CA ASN A 222 16.41 -11.62 4.70
C ASN A 222 15.73 -10.92 3.51
N GLY A 223 15.20 -9.71 3.74
CA GLY A 223 14.52 -8.91 2.70
C GLY A 223 15.41 -8.64 1.50
N THR A 224 16.68 -8.31 1.73
CA THR A 224 17.67 -8.08 0.67
C THR A 224 17.96 -9.31 -0.15
N GLN A 225 18.09 -10.48 0.49
CA GLN A 225 18.30 -11.75 -0.20
C GLN A 225 17.09 -12.15 -1.06
N LEU A 226 15.88 -11.99 -0.50
CA LEU A 226 14.66 -12.30 -1.25
C LEU A 226 14.51 -11.36 -2.45
N ALA A 227 14.79 -10.07 -2.29
CA ALA A 227 14.74 -9.10 -3.37
C ALA A 227 15.75 -9.43 -4.47
N GLN A 228 16.98 -9.79 -4.12
CA GLN A 228 18.01 -10.21 -5.08
C GLN A 228 17.59 -11.48 -5.85
N TRP A 229 17.12 -12.52 -5.15
CA TRP A 229 16.66 -13.75 -5.82
C TRP A 229 15.50 -13.52 -6.78
N LEU A 230 14.58 -12.63 -6.41
CA LEU A 230 13.44 -12.30 -7.27
C LEU A 230 13.87 -11.49 -8.49
N PHE A 231 14.80 -10.56 -8.31
CA PHE A 231 15.38 -9.77 -9.40
C PHE A 231 16.16 -10.66 -10.37
N ASP A 232 17.02 -11.54 -9.87
CA ASP A 232 17.79 -12.47 -10.69
C ASP A 232 16.87 -13.44 -11.46
N ALA A 233 15.81 -13.93 -10.83
CA ALA A 233 14.82 -14.79 -11.47
C ALA A 233 14.03 -14.03 -12.55
N GLU A 234 13.61 -12.78 -12.30
CA GLU A 234 12.94 -11.94 -13.29
C GLU A 234 13.83 -11.68 -14.50
N LEU A 235 15.08 -11.27 -14.27
CA LEU A 235 16.05 -11.00 -15.31
C LEU A 235 16.33 -12.24 -16.17
N THR A 236 16.46 -13.40 -15.52
CA THR A 236 16.66 -14.67 -16.22
C THR A 236 15.48 -15.01 -17.13
N VAL A 237 14.25 -14.87 -16.63
CA VAL A 237 13.04 -15.12 -17.44
C VAL A 237 12.93 -14.14 -18.62
N GLU A 238 13.28 -12.88 -18.41
CA GLU A 238 13.29 -11.86 -19.49
C GLU A 238 14.34 -12.18 -20.55
N GLN A 239 15.54 -12.62 -20.14
CA GLN A 239 16.60 -13.06 -21.07
C GLN A 239 16.16 -14.28 -21.87
N VAL A 240 15.56 -15.27 -21.22
CA VAL A 240 15.03 -16.47 -21.91
C VAL A 240 13.93 -16.09 -22.91
N ALA A 241 12.99 -15.21 -22.52
CA ALA A 241 11.92 -14.75 -23.40
C ALA A 241 12.49 -13.98 -24.62
N THR A 242 13.49 -13.14 -24.41
CA THR A 242 14.13 -12.36 -25.47
C THR A 242 14.93 -13.25 -26.41
N ALA A 243 15.72 -14.17 -25.88
CA ALA A 243 16.50 -15.13 -26.66
C ALA A 243 15.58 -16.07 -27.46
N GLY A 244 14.52 -16.57 -26.83
CA GLY A 244 13.51 -17.40 -27.49
C GLY A 244 12.79 -16.68 -28.62
N ALA A 245 12.44 -15.40 -28.41
CA ALA A 245 11.83 -14.59 -29.46
C ALA A 245 12.79 -14.39 -30.66
N ARG A 246 14.08 -14.12 -30.39
CA ARG A 246 15.11 -14.00 -31.45
C ARG A 246 15.31 -15.33 -32.18
N ALA A 247 15.43 -16.44 -31.47
CA ALA A 247 15.57 -17.76 -32.06
C ALA A 247 14.39 -18.11 -32.98
N ALA A 248 13.17 -17.78 -32.55
CA ALA A 248 11.99 -18.00 -33.36
C ALA A 248 11.91 -17.12 -34.63
N ILE A 249 12.45 -15.89 -34.59
CA ILE A 249 12.60 -15.02 -35.77
C ILE A 249 13.57 -15.67 -36.78
N ILE A 250 14.74 -16.10 -36.33
CA ILE A 250 15.73 -16.76 -37.13
C ILE A 250 15.15 -18.05 -37.76
N ALA A 251 14.40 -18.84 -36.98
CA ALA A 251 13.75 -20.05 -37.47
C ALA A 251 12.63 -19.77 -38.49
N CYS A 252 12.04 -18.57 -38.49
CA CYS A 252 11.10 -18.15 -39.53
C CYS A 252 11.77 -17.72 -40.83
N GLU A 253 12.95 -17.09 -40.74
CA GLU A 253 13.70 -16.60 -41.88
C GLU A 253 14.41 -17.75 -42.60
N ASP A 254 14.93 -18.70 -41.84
CA ASP A 254 15.59 -19.91 -42.40
C ASP A 254 15.17 -21.16 -41.59
N ALA A 255 14.30 -21.98 -42.18
CA ALA A 255 13.79 -23.17 -41.54
C ALA A 255 14.88 -24.23 -41.23
N THR A 256 16.06 -24.11 -41.84
CA THR A 256 17.21 -25.00 -41.63
C THR A 256 18.17 -24.48 -40.57
N ALA A 257 18.06 -23.20 -40.17
CA ALA A 257 18.99 -22.55 -39.24
C ALA A 257 18.98 -23.13 -37.81
N ILE A 258 17.87 -23.72 -37.39
CA ILE A 258 17.77 -24.37 -36.05
C ILE A 258 17.41 -25.84 -36.22
N PRO A 259 18.35 -26.76 -36.01
CA PRO A 259 18.09 -28.21 -36.07
C PRO A 259 16.98 -28.61 -35.07
N PRO A 260 16.14 -29.61 -35.44
CA PRO A 260 15.03 -30.04 -34.59
C PRO A 260 15.49 -30.54 -33.20
N ALA A 261 16.69 -31.13 -33.11
CA ALA A 261 17.28 -31.54 -31.84
C ALA A 261 17.61 -30.36 -30.92
N THR A 262 18.14 -29.26 -31.48
CA THR A 262 18.45 -28.05 -30.72
C THR A 262 17.15 -27.36 -30.24
N ARG A 263 16.10 -27.38 -31.07
CA ARG A 263 14.77 -26.85 -30.72
C ARG A 263 14.17 -27.66 -29.57
N ALA A 264 14.25 -28.98 -29.62
CA ALA A 264 13.76 -29.87 -28.55
C ALA A 264 14.54 -29.65 -27.25
N ALA A 265 15.85 -29.45 -27.30
CA ALA A 265 16.67 -29.17 -26.12
C ALA A 265 16.31 -27.82 -25.47
N LEU A 266 16.09 -26.75 -26.29
CA LEU A 266 15.69 -25.43 -25.80
C LEU A 266 14.28 -25.39 -25.17
N THR A 267 13.41 -26.33 -25.53
CA THR A 267 12.05 -26.43 -24.94
C THR A 267 12.01 -27.35 -23.73
N ALA A 268 13.00 -28.18 -23.52
CA ALA A 268 13.14 -29.09 -22.38
C ALA A 268 13.90 -28.47 -21.20
N ALA A 269 14.70 -27.42 -21.46
CA ALA A 269 15.40 -26.64 -20.43
C ALA A 269 14.51 -25.61 -19.77
#